data_9a87d1f5ad85a71fd915d05afa09a6c8
#
_entry.id   9a87d1f5ad85a71fd915d05afa09a6c8
#
_cell.length_a   1.000
_cell.length_b   1.000
_cell.length_c   1.000
_cell.angle_alpha   90.00
_cell.angle_beta   90.00
_cell.angle_gamma   90.00
#
_symmetry.space_group_name_H-M   'P 1'
#
loop_
_entity.id
_entity.type
_entity.pdbx_description
1 polymer ?
#
loop_
_entity_poly.entity_id
_entity_poly.type
_entity_poly.pdbx_seq_one_letter_code
_entity_poly.pdbx_strand_id
1 'polypeptide(L)'
;MTQKSLLEYADWLDERKLLWPAPPKRVPVNAKAYVEPLVGIRGVAFNIYGTLVRISDGELFLKHPQDLRMEIALEKTIKEFGMWNSMTRQPGAPWKGMMVRYDRALDEQRLATTHALGEIPEVDAVLLWMKMIRLLQQKEYTYDAAEYGTLEQFSEKVSFFFHSSLQGLEAEEEALSATRSLFQIGVRVGLVADAQRFTQVQMLRAFRQQGTLRSLDELFDPALATLSYREGIRKPSRSLYQHALERFRRMGIAASQILMVGSRIADDLAIAKEVGMRTALLAADRTSLAVTREELADPQVRPDRLLTSLTQLREIVSR
;
A
#
# COMPACT_ATOMS: atom_id res chain seq x y z
N MET A 1 -29.14 -5.09 11.99
CA MET A 1 -28.30 -4.76 10.83
C MET A 1 -27.23 -5.83 10.74
N THR A 2 -26.88 -6.28 9.54
CA THR A 2 -25.84 -7.29 9.35
C THR A 2 -24.48 -6.60 9.46
N GLN A 3 -23.55 -7.21 10.17
CA GLN A 3 -22.17 -6.74 10.29
C GLN A 3 -21.55 -6.55 8.89
N LYS A 4 -21.03 -5.36 8.61
CA LYS A 4 -20.36 -5.05 7.33
C LYS A 4 -18.91 -5.57 7.32
N SER A 5 -18.49 -6.21 6.25
CA SER A 5 -17.08 -6.40 5.92
C SER A 5 -16.37 -5.05 5.72
N LEU A 6 -15.05 -5.04 5.64
CA LEU A 6 -14.31 -3.80 5.37
C LEU A 6 -14.66 -3.20 4.00
N LEU A 7 -14.87 -4.04 2.99
CA LEU A 7 -15.27 -3.58 1.65
C LEU A 7 -16.69 -2.98 1.67
N GLU A 8 -17.67 -3.67 2.27
CA GLU A 8 -19.04 -3.14 2.40
C GLU A 8 -19.07 -1.84 3.22
N TYR A 9 -18.21 -1.72 4.24
CA TYR A 9 -18.06 -0.47 4.98
C TYR A 9 -17.48 0.65 4.10
N ALA A 10 -16.49 0.35 3.29
CA ALA A 10 -15.88 1.31 2.37
C ALA A 10 -16.87 1.78 1.29
N ASP A 11 -17.64 0.84 0.71
CA ASP A 11 -18.70 1.15 -0.26
C ASP A 11 -19.81 2.00 0.38
N TRP A 12 -20.22 1.69 1.61
CA TRP A 12 -21.17 2.51 2.36
C TRP A 12 -20.66 3.94 2.64
N LEU A 13 -19.36 4.12 2.90
CA LEU A 13 -18.78 5.46 3.05
C LEU A 13 -18.87 6.28 1.74
N ASP A 14 -18.74 5.65 0.57
CA ASP A 14 -18.89 6.34 -0.72
C ASP A 14 -20.31 6.86 -0.94
N GLU A 15 -21.33 6.11 -0.51
CA GLU A 15 -22.73 6.53 -0.58
C GLU A 15 -23.00 7.79 0.29
N ARG A 16 -22.27 7.97 1.38
CA ARG A 16 -22.40 9.11 2.31
C ARG A 16 -21.83 10.41 1.77
N LYS A 17 -21.16 10.43 0.63
CA LYS A 17 -20.55 11.61 0.01
C LYS A 17 -19.65 12.41 0.97
N LEU A 18 -18.84 11.70 1.74
CA LEU A 18 -17.88 12.34 2.64
C LEU A 18 -16.81 13.07 1.84
N LEU A 19 -16.32 14.19 2.41
CA LEU A 19 -15.20 14.91 1.82
C LEU A 19 -13.88 14.17 2.13
N TRP A 20 -13.30 13.57 1.12
CA TRP A 20 -11.98 12.93 1.18
C TRP A 20 -10.89 13.86 0.64
N PRO A 21 -9.62 13.66 1.04
CA PRO A 21 -8.51 14.31 0.35
C PRO A 21 -8.57 14.01 -1.15
N ALA A 22 -8.36 15.04 -1.97
CA ALA A 22 -8.31 14.84 -3.41
C ALA A 22 -7.17 13.88 -3.79
N PRO A 23 -7.36 13.03 -4.81
CA PRO A 23 -6.26 12.27 -5.38
C PRO A 23 -5.11 13.19 -5.81
N PRO A 24 -3.86 12.71 -5.78
CA PRO A 24 -2.72 13.52 -6.20
C PRO A 24 -2.84 13.85 -7.69
N LYS A 25 -2.61 15.12 -8.05
CA LYS A 25 -2.48 15.49 -9.46
C LYS A 25 -1.24 14.82 -10.04
N ARG A 26 -1.39 14.17 -11.18
CA ARG A 26 -0.26 13.59 -11.90
C ARG A 26 0.70 14.68 -12.36
N VAL A 27 1.97 14.53 -12.06
CA VAL A 27 3.05 15.37 -12.57
C VAL A 27 3.91 14.51 -13.49
N PRO A 28 3.73 14.60 -14.82
CA PRO A 28 4.45 13.75 -15.77
C PRO A 28 5.96 13.86 -15.62
N VAL A 29 6.64 12.73 -15.79
CA VAL A 29 8.11 12.66 -15.81
C VAL A 29 8.57 12.78 -17.26
N ASN A 30 9.49 13.71 -17.53
CA ASN A 30 10.13 13.78 -18.84
C ASN A 30 11.23 12.72 -18.95
N ALA A 31 10.83 11.50 -19.29
CA ALA A 31 11.72 10.36 -19.49
C ALA A 31 11.42 9.66 -20.81
N LYS A 32 12.47 9.08 -21.43
CA LYS A 32 12.32 8.25 -22.62
C LYS A 32 12.20 6.80 -22.19
N ALA A 33 11.10 6.15 -22.54
CA ALA A 33 10.88 4.74 -22.25
C ALA A 33 11.98 3.86 -22.88
N TYR A 34 12.33 2.79 -22.16
CA TYR A 34 13.22 1.73 -22.64
C TYR A 34 12.52 0.39 -22.39
N VAL A 35 11.86 -0.14 -23.42
CA VAL A 35 10.89 -1.24 -23.34
C VAL A 35 11.26 -2.45 -24.20
N GLU A 36 12.54 -2.60 -24.55
CA GLU A 36 12.98 -3.78 -25.29
C GLU A 36 12.55 -5.08 -24.59
N PRO A 37 12.16 -6.13 -25.34
CA PRO A 37 11.73 -7.39 -24.74
C PRO A 37 12.76 -8.00 -23.79
N LEU A 38 12.28 -8.59 -22.70
CA LEU A 38 13.05 -9.44 -21.80
C LEU A 38 12.63 -10.89 -22.01
N VAL A 39 13.54 -11.69 -22.58
CA VAL A 39 13.25 -13.09 -22.91
C VAL A 39 13.03 -13.90 -21.63
N GLY A 40 11.98 -14.73 -21.61
CA GLY A 40 11.75 -15.71 -20.57
C GLY A 40 11.01 -15.18 -19.33
N ILE A 41 10.45 -13.98 -19.35
CA ILE A 41 9.60 -13.49 -18.25
C ILE A 41 8.32 -14.30 -18.20
N ARG A 42 8.03 -14.88 -17.03
CA ARG A 42 6.84 -15.70 -16.73
C ARG A 42 6.02 -15.12 -15.57
N GLY A 43 6.62 -14.24 -14.75
CA GLY A 43 5.98 -13.58 -13.64
C GLY A 43 6.25 -12.08 -13.63
N VAL A 44 5.27 -11.31 -13.21
CA VAL A 44 5.42 -9.87 -12.92
C VAL A 44 4.99 -9.63 -11.49
N ALA A 45 5.84 -8.99 -10.70
CA ALA A 45 5.56 -8.57 -9.34
C ALA A 45 5.47 -7.04 -9.30
N PHE A 46 4.45 -6.50 -8.66
CA PHE A 46 4.23 -5.06 -8.57
C PHE A 46 4.37 -4.55 -7.14
N ASN A 47 4.97 -3.37 -6.99
CA ASN A 47 4.68 -2.52 -5.86
C ASN A 47 3.28 -1.92 -6.00
N ILE A 48 2.61 -1.57 -4.88
CA ILE A 48 1.26 -1.01 -4.90
C ILE A 48 1.32 0.52 -4.95
N TYR A 49 1.66 1.15 -3.83
CA TYR A 49 1.66 2.61 -3.74
C TYR A 49 2.82 3.22 -4.54
N GLY A 50 2.48 4.21 -5.35
CA GLY A 50 3.40 4.83 -6.29
C GLY A 50 3.59 4.07 -7.61
N THR A 51 3.00 2.86 -7.75
CA THR A 51 3.14 2.04 -8.96
C THR A 51 1.77 1.66 -9.55
N LEU A 52 0.95 0.88 -8.85
CA LEU A 52 -0.40 0.53 -9.26
C LEU A 52 -1.45 1.53 -8.79
N VAL A 53 -1.16 2.17 -7.67
CA VAL A 53 -2.01 3.17 -7.03
C VAL A 53 -1.16 4.41 -6.74
N ARG A 54 -1.54 5.55 -7.31
CA ARG A 54 -1.00 6.85 -6.94
C ARG A 54 -1.58 7.28 -5.60
N ILE A 55 -0.76 7.78 -4.73
CA ILE A 55 -1.13 8.27 -3.41
C ILE A 55 -0.49 9.63 -3.17
N SER A 56 -1.14 10.49 -2.41
CA SER A 56 -0.56 11.78 -2.03
C SER A 56 0.82 11.56 -1.39
N ASP A 57 1.78 12.36 -1.83
CA ASP A 57 3.19 12.32 -1.37
C ASP A 57 3.96 11.05 -1.78
N GLY A 58 3.38 10.18 -2.64
CA GLY A 58 4.07 9.08 -3.31
C GLY A 58 4.21 7.77 -2.53
N GLU A 59 3.91 7.75 -1.23
CA GLU A 59 3.98 6.58 -0.37
C GLU A 59 2.91 6.59 0.73
N LEU A 60 2.59 5.43 1.28
CA LEU A 60 1.65 5.31 2.38
C LEU A 60 2.31 5.72 3.71
N PHE A 61 1.76 6.74 4.36
CA PHE A 61 2.19 7.18 5.69
C PHE A 61 1.32 6.59 6.79
N LEU A 62 1.93 5.96 7.78
CA LEU A 62 1.28 5.67 9.05
C LEU A 62 1.08 6.96 9.87
N LYS A 63 2.08 7.85 9.83
CA LYS A 63 2.03 9.21 10.36
C LYS A 63 2.51 10.17 9.29
N HIS A 64 1.64 11.11 8.92
CA HIS A 64 2.00 12.13 7.93
C HIS A 64 2.96 13.16 8.55
N PRO A 65 4.01 13.62 7.82
CA PRO A 65 4.96 14.61 8.34
C PRO A 65 4.34 16.01 8.56
N GLN A 66 3.21 16.30 7.92
CA GLN A 66 2.47 17.55 8.11
C GLN A 66 1.42 17.40 9.22
N ASP A 67 1.62 18.09 10.33
CA ASP A 67 0.71 18.04 11.51
C ASP A 67 -0.74 18.39 11.15
N LEU A 68 -0.96 19.35 10.25
CA LEU A 68 -2.31 19.75 9.81
C LEU A 68 -3.09 18.57 9.17
N ARG A 69 -2.43 17.72 8.38
CA ARG A 69 -3.08 16.54 7.80
C ARG A 69 -3.43 15.51 8.88
N MET A 70 -2.54 15.33 9.85
CA MET A 70 -2.81 14.46 11.00
C MET A 70 -3.97 15.00 11.83
N GLU A 71 -3.99 16.30 12.12
CA GLU A 71 -5.11 16.99 12.81
C GLU A 71 -6.44 16.69 12.12
N ILE A 72 -6.54 17.00 10.83
CA ILE A 72 -7.77 16.79 10.04
C ILE A 72 -8.20 15.31 10.05
N ALA A 73 -7.28 14.40 9.84
CA ALA A 73 -7.58 12.96 9.80
C ALA A 73 -8.03 12.44 11.18
N LEU A 74 -7.38 12.87 12.25
CA LEU A 74 -7.75 12.50 13.62
C LEU A 74 -9.09 13.11 14.03
N GLU A 75 -9.36 14.37 13.73
CA GLU A 75 -10.66 15.02 14.02
C GLU A 75 -11.80 14.30 13.31
N LYS A 76 -11.64 14.00 12.02
CA LYS A 76 -12.63 13.23 11.26
C LYS A 76 -12.88 11.86 11.89
N THR A 77 -11.81 11.14 12.25
CA THR A 77 -11.90 9.81 12.86
C THR A 77 -12.56 9.85 14.21
N ILE A 78 -12.19 10.80 15.07
CA ILE A 78 -12.82 11.01 16.40
C ILE A 78 -14.31 11.29 16.23
N LYS A 79 -14.70 12.13 15.27
CA LYS A 79 -16.09 12.48 14.99
C LYS A 79 -16.88 11.30 14.43
N GLU A 80 -16.32 10.60 13.44
CA GLU A 80 -16.98 9.48 12.77
C GLU A 80 -17.35 8.36 13.75
N PHE A 81 -16.42 8.03 14.64
CA PHE A 81 -16.60 6.93 15.58
C PHE A 81 -17.02 7.39 17.00
N GLY A 82 -17.43 8.66 17.19
CA GLY A 82 -17.94 9.16 18.47
C GLY A 82 -16.94 9.09 19.62
N MET A 83 -15.63 9.15 19.36
CA MET A 83 -14.59 8.92 20.37
C MET A 83 -14.40 10.09 21.33
N TRP A 84 -14.93 11.27 21.02
CA TRP A 84 -14.69 12.50 21.76
C TRP A 84 -15.22 12.47 23.18
N ASN A 85 -16.34 11.80 23.47
CA ASN A 85 -16.93 11.68 24.80
C ASN A 85 -15.97 11.10 25.86
N SER A 86 -15.12 10.14 25.43
CA SER A 86 -14.13 9.51 26.29
C SER A 86 -12.81 10.30 26.40
N MET A 87 -12.76 11.50 25.79
CA MET A 87 -11.56 12.34 25.73
C MET A 87 -11.75 13.70 26.42
N THR A 88 -12.95 14.06 26.81
CA THR A 88 -13.34 15.41 27.27
C THR A 88 -12.70 15.89 28.61
N ARG A 89 -11.97 15.04 29.31
CA ARG A 89 -11.32 15.37 30.57
C ARG A 89 -9.95 16.06 30.43
N GLN A 90 -9.49 16.30 29.21
CA GLN A 90 -8.20 16.98 28.95
C GLN A 90 -8.48 18.37 28.34
N PRO A 91 -7.79 19.43 28.79
CA PRO A 91 -7.86 20.74 28.15
C PRO A 91 -7.36 20.70 26.73
N GLY A 92 -8.05 21.38 25.81
CA GLY A 92 -7.65 21.49 24.40
C GLY A 92 -8.47 20.64 23.43
N ALA A 93 -8.14 20.72 22.16
CA ALA A 93 -8.83 19.98 21.12
C ALA A 93 -8.58 18.45 21.26
N PRO A 94 -9.61 17.59 21.13
CA PRO A 94 -9.50 16.15 21.31
C PRO A 94 -8.41 15.49 20.45
N TRP A 95 -8.20 15.98 19.23
CA TRP A 95 -7.18 15.44 18.34
C TRP A 95 -5.74 15.55 18.91
N LYS A 96 -5.44 16.58 19.71
CA LYS A 96 -4.11 16.73 20.33
C LYS A 96 -3.81 15.58 21.29
N GLY A 97 -4.77 15.25 22.15
CA GLY A 97 -4.65 14.10 23.04
C GLY A 97 -4.61 12.76 22.29
N MET A 98 -5.31 12.66 21.17
CA MET A 98 -5.26 11.48 20.31
C MET A 98 -3.91 11.34 19.62
N MET A 99 -3.35 12.45 19.11
CA MET A 99 -2.02 12.49 18.46
C MET A 99 -0.93 11.96 19.39
N VAL A 100 -0.87 12.47 20.63
CA VAL A 100 0.12 12.01 21.62
C VAL A 100 0.01 10.49 21.87
N ARG A 101 -1.22 9.97 21.95
CA ARG A 101 -1.44 8.52 22.14
C ARG A 101 -1.06 7.73 20.87
N TYR A 102 -1.38 8.27 19.71
CA TYR A 102 -1.03 7.68 18.42
C TYR A 102 0.48 7.54 18.27
N ASP A 103 1.21 8.61 18.52
CA ASP A 103 2.68 8.64 18.48
C ASP A 103 3.29 7.61 19.43
N ARG A 104 2.82 7.61 20.67
CA ARG A 104 3.29 6.63 21.67
C ARG A 104 3.00 5.19 21.22
N ALA A 105 1.82 4.90 20.71
CA ALA A 105 1.45 3.57 20.26
C ALA A 105 2.28 3.12 19.06
N LEU A 106 2.58 4.06 18.14
CA LEU A 106 3.44 3.85 16.98
C LEU A 106 4.88 3.52 17.41
N ASP A 107 5.45 4.32 18.30
CA ASP A 107 6.82 4.10 18.81
C ASP A 107 6.93 2.79 19.59
N GLU A 108 5.96 2.47 20.42
CA GLU A 108 5.94 1.20 21.16
C GLU A 108 5.86 -0.02 20.22
N GLN A 109 5.12 0.03 19.10
CA GLN A 109 5.16 -1.05 18.12
C GLN A 109 6.51 -1.17 17.42
N ARG A 110 7.13 -0.03 17.05
CA ARG A 110 8.46 -0.01 16.44
C ARG A 110 9.52 -0.63 17.34
N LEU A 111 9.42 -0.38 18.65
CA LEU A 111 10.37 -0.90 19.64
C LEU A 111 10.11 -2.37 20.04
N ALA A 112 8.86 -2.83 19.91
CA ALA A 112 8.48 -4.19 20.35
C ALA A 112 8.93 -5.30 19.38
N THR A 113 9.30 -4.96 18.16
CA THR A 113 9.69 -5.91 17.13
C THR A 113 11.20 -6.07 17.08
N THR A 114 11.70 -7.26 17.45
CA THR A 114 13.09 -7.67 17.23
C THR A 114 13.18 -8.38 15.88
N HIS A 115 14.00 -7.84 14.99
CA HIS A 115 14.26 -8.41 13.67
C HIS A 115 15.74 -8.76 13.50
N ALA A 116 16.03 -9.62 12.52
CA ALA A 116 17.39 -9.89 12.11
C ALA A 116 18.06 -8.59 11.63
N LEU A 117 19.37 -8.54 11.71
CA LEU A 117 20.15 -7.37 11.26
C LEU A 117 19.83 -7.04 9.78
N GLY A 118 19.49 -5.81 9.51
CA GLY A 118 19.11 -5.35 8.16
C GLY A 118 17.64 -5.50 7.80
N GLU A 119 16.80 -6.05 8.69
CA GLU A 119 15.36 -6.13 8.48
C GLU A 119 14.65 -4.91 9.10
N ILE A 120 13.66 -4.40 8.38
CA ILE A 120 12.83 -3.28 8.83
C ILE A 120 11.45 -3.81 9.25
N PRO A 121 11.07 -3.67 10.53
CA PRO A 121 9.78 -4.14 11.00
C PRO A 121 8.63 -3.36 10.37
N GLU A 122 7.55 -4.07 10.04
CA GLU A 122 6.29 -3.45 9.66
C GLU A 122 5.47 -3.12 10.91
N VAL A 123 4.85 -1.94 10.91
CA VAL A 123 3.88 -1.54 11.92
C VAL A 123 2.47 -1.81 11.39
N ASP A 124 1.71 -2.68 12.05
CA ASP A 124 0.31 -2.93 11.70
C ASP A 124 -0.59 -1.82 12.24
N ALA A 125 -1.15 -1.02 11.34
CA ALA A 125 -2.05 0.09 11.67
C ALA A 125 -3.31 -0.38 12.41
N VAL A 126 -3.78 -1.61 12.17
CA VAL A 126 -4.94 -2.17 12.87
C VAL A 126 -4.61 -2.46 14.34
N LEU A 127 -3.44 -3.03 14.60
CA LEU A 127 -2.99 -3.28 15.98
C LEU A 127 -2.76 -1.96 16.73
N LEU A 128 -2.27 -0.93 16.02
CA LEU A 128 -2.15 0.42 16.58
C LEU A 128 -3.52 0.95 17.02
N TRP A 129 -4.52 0.91 16.14
CA TRP A 129 -5.88 1.36 16.45
C TRP A 129 -6.56 0.47 17.49
N MET A 130 -6.34 -0.83 17.50
CA MET A 130 -6.82 -1.74 18.57
C MET A 130 -6.33 -1.26 19.94
N LYS A 131 -5.06 -0.91 20.05
CA LYS A 131 -4.47 -0.39 21.30
C LYS A 131 -5.12 0.93 21.70
N MET A 132 -5.28 1.85 20.74
CA MET A 132 -5.94 3.13 20.96
C MET A 132 -7.37 2.96 21.48
N ILE A 133 -8.16 2.11 20.84
CA ILE A 133 -9.55 1.84 21.21
C ILE A 133 -9.64 1.20 22.59
N ARG A 134 -8.76 0.24 22.93
CA ARG A 134 -8.69 -0.34 24.28
C ARG A 134 -8.43 0.72 25.36
N LEU A 135 -7.55 1.70 25.09
CA LEU A 135 -7.31 2.83 26.01
C LEU A 135 -8.53 3.73 26.16
N LEU A 136 -9.34 3.90 25.11
CA LEU A 136 -10.60 4.63 25.18
C LEU A 136 -11.66 3.82 25.94
N GLN A 137 -11.74 2.50 25.76
CA GLN A 137 -12.66 1.63 26.50
C GLN A 137 -12.43 1.66 28.02
N GLN A 138 -11.18 1.83 28.46
CA GLN A 138 -10.88 2.09 29.89
C GLN A 138 -11.51 3.40 30.42
N LYS A 139 -12.02 4.25 29.51
CA LYS A 139 -12.71 5.50 29.79
C LYS A 139 -14.17 5.47 29.30
N GLU A 140 -14.79 4.31 29.39
CA GLU A 140 -16.20 4.08 29.09
C GLU A 140 -16.57 4.26 27.60
N TYR A 141 -15.58 4.27 26.67
CA TYR A 141 -15.88 4.25 25.25
C TYR A 141 -16.50 2.92 24.84
N THR A 142 -17.58 3.00 24.08
CA THR A 142 -18.26 1.84 23.48
C THR A 142 -18.49 2.09 22.00
N TYR A 143 -18.57 1.03 21.22
CA TYR A 143 -18.96 1.06 19.82
C TYR A 143 -20.03 -0.02 19.57
N ASP A 144 -20.81 0.11 18.52
CA ASP A 144 -21.84 -0.87 18.15
C ASP A 144 -21.19 -2.11 17.52
N ALA A 145 -21.05 -3.17 18.31
CA ALA A 145 -20.48 -4.44 17.84
C ALA A 145 -21.40 -5.17 16.84
N ALA A 146 -22.70 -4.89 16.83
CA ALA A 146 -23.63 -5.47 15.84
C ALA A 146 -23.39 -4.87 14.44
N GLU A 147 -22.96 -3.60 14.38
CA GLU A 147 -22.64 -2.92 13.13
C GLU A 147 -21.17 -3.14 12.71
N TYR A 148 -20.23 -2.96 13.65
CA TYR A 148 -18.80 -2.92 13.34
C TYR A 148 -18.07 -4.24 13.56
N GLY A 149 -18.66 -5.18 14.28
CA GLY A 149 -18.08 -6.49 14.55
C GLY A 149 -17.16 -6.53 15.76
N THR A 150 -16.19 -7.44 15.73
CA THR A 150 -15.18 -7.59 16.80
C THR A 150 -14.30 -6.34 16.91
N LEU A 151 -13.55 -6.22 18.01
CA LEU A 151 -12.60 -5.12 18.17
C LEU A 151 -11.57 -5.04 17.03
N GLU A 152 -11.12 -6.16 16.50
CA GLU A 152 -10.21 -6.21 15.36
C GLU A 152 -10.88 -5.66 14.09
N GLN A 153 -12.07 -6.14 13.76
CA GLN A 153 -12.86 -5.69 12.60
C GLN A 153 -13.26 -4.22 12.72
N PHE A 154 -13.55 -3.74 13.91
CA PHE A 154 -13.78 -2.33 14.17
C PHE A 154 -12.50 -1.51 13.93
N SER A 155 -11.38 -1.98 14.44
CA SER A 155 -10.07 -1.32 14.28
C SER A 155 -9.62 -1.27 12.81
N GLU A 156 -9.96 -2.29 12.00
CA GLU A 156 -9.75 -2.26 10.55
C GLU A 156 -10.53 -1.12 9.87
N LYS A 157 -11.80 -0.95 10.25
CA LYS A 157 -12.64 0.14 9.71
C LYS A 157 -12.14 1.51 10.15
N VAL A 158 -11.75 1.65 11.43
CA VAL A 158 -11.13 2.88 11.96
C VAL A 158 -9.82 3.20 11.23
N SER A 159 -8.96 2.20 11.06
CA SER A 159 -7.69 2.35 10.35
C SER A 159 -7.91 2.76 8.88
N PHE A 160 -8.81 2.08 8.18
CA PHE A 160 -9.20 2.43 6.81
C PHE A 160 -9.71 3.86 6.69
N PHE A 161 -10.63 4.27 7.59
CA PHE A 161 -11.21 5.62 7.59
C PHE A 161 -10.14 6.69 7.86
N PHE A 162 -9.27 6.45 8.86
CA PHE A 162 -8.18 7.36 9.19
C PHE A 162 -7.24 7.57 8.02
N HIS A 163 -6.73 6.49 7.41
CA HIS A 163 -5.78 6.58 6.30
C HIS A 163 -6.43 7.15 5.03
N SER A 164 -7.71 6.86 4.78
CA SER A 164 -8.48 7.49 3.70
C SER A 164 -8.71 8.99 3.94
N SER A 165 -8.76 9.42 5.21
CA SER A 165 -8.83 10.84 5.58
C SER A 165 -7.47 11.54 5.55
N LEU A 166 -6.37 10.78 5.64
CA LEU A 166 -5.00 11.30 5.67
C LEU A 166 -4.44 11.59 4.29
N GLN A 167 -4.63 10.66 3.34
CA GLN A 167 -4.07 10.74 2.00
C GLN A 167 -5.12 10.38 0.94
N GLY A 168 -5.20 11.20 -0.11
CA GLY A 168 -5.95 10.88 -1.31
C GLY A 168 -5.21 9.88 -2.18
N LEU A 169 -5.96 9.02 -2.86
CA LEU A 169 -5.41 8.01 -3.75
C LEU A 169 -6.31 7.76 -4.97
N GLU A 170 -5.70 7.27 -6.04
CA GLU A 170 -6.40 6.76 -7.23
C GLU A 170 -5.53 5.71 -7.93
N ALA A 171 -6.12 4.90 -8.80
CA ALA A 171 -5.33 3.97 -9.61
C ALA A 171 -4.38 4.72 -10.55
N GLU A 172 -3.17 4.18 -10.77
CA GLU A 172 -2.30 4.66 -11.85
C GLU A 172 -3.02 4.50 -13.19
N GLU A 173 -2.76 5.41 -14.11
CA GLU A 173 -3.40 5.40 -15.41
C GLU A 173 -3.26 4.04 -16.09
N GLU A 174 -4.36 3.51 -16.59
CA GLU A 174 -4.42 2.20 -17.26
C GLU A 174 -3.97 0.99 -16.42
N ALA A 175 -3.86 1.10 -15.08
CA ALA A 175 -3.41 0.01 -14.23
C ALA A 175 -4.30 -1.25 -14.39
N LEU A 176 -5.62 -1.08 -14.46
CA LEU A 176 -6.56 -2.18 -14.66
C LEU A 176 -6.36 -2.87 -16.01
N SER A 177 -6.25 -2.12 -17.10
CA SER A 177 -6.08 -2.68 -18.45
C SER A 177 -4.71 -3.33 -18.62
N ALA A 178 -3.65 -2.72 -18.10
CA ALA A 178 -2.31 -3.23 -18.16
C ALA A 178 -2.18 -4.58 -17.40
N THR A 179 -2.66 -4.65 -16.16
CA THR A 179 -2.62 -5.91 -15.38
C THR A 179 -3.48 -7.00 -16.01
N ARG A 180 -4.66 -6.65 -16.51
CA ARG A 180 -5.54 -7.59 -17.22
C ARG A 180 -4.88 -8.15 -18.49
N SER A 181 -4.16 -7.32 -19.22
CA SER A 181 -3.45 -7.74 -20.43
C SER A 181 -2.33 -8.75 -20.15
N LEU A 182 -1.61 -8.61 -19.03
CA LEU A 182 -0.59 -9.58 -18.61
C LEU A 182 -1.23 -10.93 -18.26
N PHE A 183 -2.34 -10.90 -17.53
CA PHE A 183 -3.08 -12.12 -17.20
C PHE A 183 -3.55 -12.87 -18.45
N GLN A 184 -4.07 -12.14 -19.45
CA GLN A 184 -4.57 -12.71 -20.71
C GLN A 184 -3.49 -13.42 -21.53
N ILE A 185 -2.23 -12.99 -21.46
CA ILE A 185 -1.11 -13.65 -22.15
C ILE A 185 -0.44 -14.74 -21.29
N GLY A 186 -1.05 -15.11 -20.15
CA GLY A 186 -0.61 -16.20 -19.29
C GLY A 186 0.58 -15.88 -18.39
N VAL A 187 0.92 -14.61 -18.19
CA VAL A 187 1.91 -14.16 -17.22
C VAL A 187 1.30 -14.20 -15.81
N ARG A 188 2.00 -14.78 -14.85
CA ARG A 188 1.59 -14.77 -13.44
C ARG A 188 1.84 -13.40 -12.82
N VAL A 189 0.83 -12.81 -12.26
CA VAL A 189 0.91 -11.47 -11.67
C VAL A 189 0.80 -11.55 -10.16
N GLY A 190 1.80 -11.02 -9.46
CA GLY A 190 1.87 -10.97 -8.00
C GLY A 190 2.12 -9.56 -7.47
N LEU A 191 2.20 -9.46 -6.15
CA LEU A 191 2.45 -8.22 -5.43
C LEU A 191 3.64 -8.39 -4.50
N VAL A 192 4.54 -7.40 -4.46
CA VAL A 192 5.61 -7.27 -3.45
C VAL A 192 5.59 -5.83 -2.98
N ALA A 193 4.93 -5.56 -1.85
CA ALA A 193 4.59 -4.20 -1.50
C ALA A 193 4.56 -3.97 0.02
N ASP A 194 4.95 -2.75 0.42
CA ASP A 194 4.54 -2.23 1.70
C ASP A 194 3.03 -1.98 1.65
N ALA A 195 2.32 -2.56 2.62
CA ALA A 195 0.87 -2.60 2.62
C ALA A 195 0.34 -2.70 4.05
N GLN A 196 -0.90 -2.31 4.23
CA GLN A 196 -1.69 -2.49 5.44
C GLN A 196 -2.91 -3.37 5.16
N ARG A 197 -3.60 -3.86 6.18
CA ARG A 197 -4.77 -4.74 6.00
C ARG A 197 -5.83 -4.14 5.09
N PHE A 198 -6.00 -2.83 5.11
CA PHE A 198 -6.95 -2.10 4.26
C PHE A 198 -6.46 -1.85 2.82
N THR A 199 -5.18 -2.07 2.51
CA THR A 199 -4.58 -1.72 1.21
C THR A 199 -5.30 -2.40 0.04
N GLN A 200 -5.68 -3.67 0.18
CA GLN A 200 -6.36 -4.40 -0.88
C GLN A 200 -7.76 -3.80 -1.19
N VAL A 201 -8.46 -3.31 -0.16
CA VAL A 201 -9.76 -2.62 -0.34
C VAL A 201 -9.54 -1.27 -1.05
N GLN A 202 -8.53 -0.50 -0.66
CA GLN A 202 -8.19 0.76 -1.34
C GLN A 202 -7.85 0.51 -2.82
N MET A 203 -7.04 -0.50 -3.11
CA MET A 203 -6.64 -0.87 -4.47
C MET A 203 -7.84 -1.32 -5.32
N LEU A 204 -8.71 -2.17 -4.78
CA LEU A 204 -9.92 -2.64 -5.48
C LEU A 204 -10.84 -1.46 -5.85
N ARG A 205 -11.06 -0.54 -4.90
CA ARG A 205 -11.89 0.65 -5.13
C ARG A 205 -11.27 1.57 -6.19
N ALA A 206 -9.96 1.80 -6.12
CA ALA A 206 -9.25 2.60 -7.12
C ALA A 206 -9.36 1.98 -8.52
N PHE A 207 -9.19 0.67 -8.66
CA PHE A 207 -9.29 -0.03 -9.94
C PHE A 207 -10.73 -0.04 -10.49
N ARG A 208 -11.75 -0.10 -9.64
CA ARG A 208 -13.17 -0.01 -10.03
C ARG A 208 -13.51 1.33 -10.70
N GLN A 209 -12.75 2.38 -10.45
CA GLN A 209 -12.90 3.67 -11.16
C GLN A 209 -12.46 3.59 -12.64
N GLN A 210 -11.61 2.61 -13.00
CA GLN A 210 -11.16 2.40 -14.37
C GLN A 210 -12.01 1.36 -15.14
N GLY A 211 -12.86 0.60 -14.45
CA GLY A 211 -13.73 -0.38 -15.08
C GLY A 211 -14.25 -1.44 -14.12
N THR A 212 -15.05 -2.35 -14.64
CA THR A 212 -15.68 -3.41 -13.85
C THR A 212 -14.64 -4.40 -13.33
N LEU A 213 -14.59 -4.59 -12.01
CA LEU A 213 -13.76 -5.56 -11.32
C LEU A 213 -14.51 -6.06 -10.07
N ARG A 214 -14.67 -7.37 -9.94
CA ARG A 214 -15.33 -7.97 -8.77
C ARG A 214 -14.37 -8.14 -7.61
N SER A 215 -13.19 -8.70 -7.90
CA SER A 215 -12.13 -9.00 -6.94
C SER A 215 -10.76 -8.76 -7.57
N LEU A 216 -9.76 -8.46 -6.73
CA LEU A 216 -8.37 -8.36 -7.18
C LEU A 216 -7.82 -9.70 -7.69
N ASP A 217 -8.41 -10.82 -7.29
CA ASP A 217 -8.00 -12.17 -7.73
C ASP A 217 -8.23 -12.41 -9.24
N GLU A 218 -9.03 -11.55 -9.90
CA GLU A 218 -9.16 -11.55 -11.35
C GLU A 218 -7.89 -11.04 -12.07
N LEU A 219 -6.98 -10.37 -11.35
CA LEU A 219 -5.80 -9.72 -11.90
C LEU A 219 -4.50 -10.20 -11.25
N PHE A 220 -4.55 -10.53 -9.97
CA PHE A 220 -3.38 -10.90 -9.16
C PHE A 220 -3.60 -12.28 -8.55
N ASP A 221 -2.56 -13.12 -8.62
CA ASP A 221 -2.61 -14.43 -7.96
C ASP A 221 -2.42 -14.23 -6.44
N PRO A 222 -3.42 -14.57 -5.61
CA PRO A 222 -3.31 -14.40 -4.16
C PRO A 222 -2.14 -15.14 -3.53
N ALA A 223 -1.72 -16.26 -4.14
CA ALA A 223 -0.56 -17.04 -3.68
C ALA A 223 0.78 -16.32 -3.93
N LEU A 224 0.80 -15.33 -4.84
CA LEU A 224 1.96 -14.52 -5.19
C LEU A 224 1.93 -13.13 -4.53
N ALA A 225 1.03 -12.89 -3.58
CA ALA A 225 0.96 -11.63 -2.84
C ALA A 225 1.86 -11.69 -1.59
N THR A 226 2.96 -10.95 -1.61
CA THR A 226 3.89 -10.73 -0.49
C THR A 226 3.70 -9.31 0.00
N LEU A 227 2.97 -9.17 1.10
CA LEU A 227 2.55 -7.89 1.66
C LEU A 227 3.16 -7.70 3.05
N SER A 228 3.80 -6.56 3.28
CA SER A 228 4.60 -6.30 4.49
C SER A 228 3.85 -6.58 5.80
N TYR A 229 2.57 -6.21 5.90
CA TYR A 229 1.78 -6.46 7.11
C TYR A 229 1.56 -7.95 7.42
N ARG A 230 1.59 -8.83 6.39
CA ARG A 230 1.47 -10.28 6.57
C ARG A 230 2.80 -10.91 6.96
N GLU A 231 3.89 -10.35 6.44
CA GLU A 231 5.25 -10.86 6.67
C GLU A 231 5.88 -10.28 7.95
N GLY A 232 5.31 -9.19 8.49
CA GLY A 232 5.85 -8.48 9.66
C GLY A 232 7.09 -7.63 9.36
N ILE A 233 7.51 -7.57 8.10
CA ILE A 233 8.69 -6.84 7.62
C ILE A 233 8.35 -6.03 6.37
N ARG A 234 8.98 -4.87 6.22
CA ARG A 234 8.75 -3.97 5.09
C ARG A 234 10.00 -3.78 4.24
N LYS A 235 9.83 -3.18 3.07
CA LYS A 235 10.94 -2.78 2.19
C LYS A 235 11.84 -1.73 2.84
N PRO A 236 13.13 -1.73 2.52
CA PRO A 236 13.85 -2.60 1.58
C PRO A 236 14.40 -3.91 2.19
N SER A 237 13.72 -4.53 3.16
CA SER A 237 14.16 -5.78 3.77
C SER A 237 14.35 -6.91 2.76
N ARG A 238 15.53 -7.54 2.74
CA ARG A 238 15.86 -8.62 1.82
C ARG A 238 14.93 -9.84 1.97
N SER A 239 14.56 -10.18 3.20
CA SER A 239 13.68 -11.33 3.50
C SER A 239 12.30 -11.17 2.85
N LEU A 240 11.76 -9.96 2.73
CA LEU A 240 10.50 -9.73 2.04
C LEU A 240 10.56 -10.23 0.58
N TYR A 241 11.65 -9.92 -0.12
CA TYR A 241 11.87 -10.38 -1.50
C TYR A 241 12.17 -11.88 -1.57
N GLN A 242 12.85 -12.45 -0.59
CA GLN A 242 13.06 -13.90 -0.51
C GLN A 242 11.74 -14.66 -0.32
N HIS A 243 10.81 -14.14 0.50
CA HIS A 243 9.46 -14.70 0.62
C HIS A 243 8.70 -14.63 -0.72
N ALA A 244 8.83 -13.53 -1.45
CA ALA A 244 8.24 -13.42 -2.78
C ALA A 244 8.83 -14.45 -3.74
N LEU A 245 10.16 -14.59 -3.80
CA LEU A 245 10.84 -15.58 -4.63
C LEU A 245 10.37 -17.00 -4.33
N GLU A 246 10.24 -17.35 -3.06
CA GLU A 246 9.77 -18.68 -2.65
C GLU A 246 8.33 -18.95 -3.15
N ARG A 247 7.44 -17.95 -3.11
CA ARG A 247 6.09 -18.05 -3.64
C ARG A 247 6.11 -18.30 -5.16
N PHE A 248 6.89 -17.54 -5.92
CA PHE A 248 7.05 -17.72 -7.35
C PHE A 248 7.73 -19.07 -7.70
N ARG A 249 8.73 -19.47 -6.91
CA ARG A 249 9.41 -20.77 -7.09
C ARG A 249 8.45 -21.95 -6.96
N ARG A 250 7.49 -21.89 -6.03
CA ARG A 250 6.43 -22.92 -5.91
C ARG A 250 5.55 -23.02 -7.14
N MET A 251 5.46 -21.96 -7.95
CA MET A 251 4.80 -21.96 -9.24
C MET A 251 5.74 -22.34 -10.41
N GLY A 252 6.97 -22.80 -10.11
CA GLY A 252 7.98 -23.16 -11.12
C GLY A 252 8.55 -21.95 -11.87
N ILE A 253 8.60 -20.77 -11.24
CA ILE A 253 9.12 -19.52 -11.81
C ILE A 253 10.41 -19.16 -11.07
N ALA A 254 11.52 -19.10 -11.80
CA ALA A 254 12.83 -18.72 -11.25
C ALA A 254 12.95 -17.18 -11.11
N ALA A 255 13.85 -16.71 -10.25
CA ALA A 255 14.06 -15.27 -10.01
C ALA A 255 14.28 -14.48 -11.31
N SER A 256 15.13 -14.97 -12.22
CA SER A 256 15.43 -14.33 -13.51
C SER A 256 14.24 -14.27 -14.49
N GLN A 257 13.16 -15.01 -14.20
CA GLN A 257 11.91 -15.02 -14.97
C GLN A 257 10.84 -14.10 -14.35
N ILE A 258 11.17 -13.37 -13.30
CA ILE A 258 10.28 -12.44 -12.62
C ILE A 258 10.71 -11.01 -12.95
N LEU A 259 9.76 -10.17 -13.38
CA LEU A 259 9.95 -8.74 -13.55
C LEU A 259 9.33 -8.01 -12.34
N MET A 260 10.16 -7.39 -11.50
CA MET A 260 9.70 -6.48 -10.45
C MET A 260 9.47 -5.09 -11.03
N VAL A 261 8.27 -4.55 -10.84
CA VAL A 261 7.86 -3.22 -11.30
C VAL A 261 7.62 -2.32 -10.08
N GLY A 262 8.33 -1.20 -10.05
CA GLY A 262 8.25 -0.21 -8.97
C GLY A 262 8.60 1.18 -9.46
N SER A 263 8.40 2.18 -8.62
CA SER A 263 8.72 3.59 -8.90
C SER A 263 9.90 4.12 -8.09
N ARG A 264 10.52 3.29 -7.24
CA ARG A 264 11.58 3.67 -6.30
C ARG A 264 12.75 2.70 -6.45
N ILE A 265 13.95 3.20 -6.79
CA ILE A 265 15.09 2.30 -7.00
C ILE A 265 15.52 1.68 -5.67
N ALA A 266 15.81 2.48 -4.65
CA ALA A 266 16.32 1.98 -3.38
C ALA A 266 15.34 1.00 -2.70
N ASP A 267 14.06 1.33 -2.65
CA ASP A 267 13.07 0.56 -1.89
C ASP A 267 12.49 -0.63 -2.68
N ASP A 268 12.30 -0.47 -4.01
CA ASP A 268 11.61 -1.47 -4.82
C ASP A 268 12.55 -2.34 -5.65
N LEU A 269 13.54 -1.72 -6.34
CA LEU A 269 14.22 -2.38 -7.45
C LEU A 269 15.62 -2.87 -7.13
N ALA A 270 16.36 -2.17 -6.25
CA ALA A 270 17.73 -2.54 -5.92
C ALA A 270 17.80 -3.94 -5.28
N ILE A 271 16.99 -4.18 -4.25
CA ILE A 271 16.93 -5.49 -3.58
C ILE A 271 16.35 -6.58 -4.51
N ALA A 272 15.33 -6.23 -5.31
CA ALA A 272 14.77 -7.17 -6.29
C ALA A 272 15.87 -7.66 -7.27
N LYS A 273 16.71 -6.72 -7.75
CA LYS A 273 17.84 -7.03 -8.63
C LYS A 273 18.92 -7.84 -7.91
N GLU A 274 19.25 -7.49 -6.67
CA GLU A 274 20.21 -8.23 -5.84
C GLU A 274 19.82 -9.71 -5.64
N VAL A 275 18.51 -9.98 -5.47
CA VAL A 275 18.00 -11.35 -5.34
C VAL A 275 17.77 -12.05 -6.69
N GLY A 276 18.16 -11.43 -7.81
CA GLY A 276 18.19 -12.03 -9.16
C GLY A 276 16.92 -11.82 -9.99
N MET A 277 15.98 -10.97 -9.57
CA MET A 277 14.84 -10.57 -10.40
C MET A 277 15.28 -9.61 -11.53
N ARG A 278 14.51 -9.56 -12.61
CA ARG A 278 14.54 -8.46 -13.55
C ARG A 278 13.75 -7.27 -13.00
N THR A 279 14.11 -6.07 -13.43
CA THR A 279 13.54 -4.84 -12.83
C THR A 279 13.09 -3.85 -13.90
N ALA A 280 11.94 -3.20 -13.64
CA ALA A 280 11.42 -2.12 -14.45
C ALA A 280 11.01 -0.93 -13.58
N LEU A 281 11.59 0.24 -13.86
CA LEU A 281 11.25 1.50 -13.21
C LEU A 281 10.05 2.14 -13.91
N LEU A 282 8.96 2.38 -13.18
CA LEU A 282 7.85 3.19 -13.66
C LEU A 282 8.11 4.67 -13.38
N ALA A 283 8.40 5.44 -14.42
CA ALA A 283 8.61 6.89 -14.38
C ALA A 283 7.39 7.64 -14.95
N ALA A 284 6.19 7.33 -14.41
CA ALA A 284 4.93 7.91 -14.88
C ALA A 284 4.55 9.20 -14.15
N ASP A 285 4.83 9.28 -12.85
CA ASP A 285 4.50 10.40 -12.00
C ASP A 285 5.67 10.81 -11.11
N ARG A 286 6.00 12.10 -11.14
CA ARG A 286 7.14 12.64 -10.38
C ARG A 286 6.98 12.51 -8.87
N THR A 287 5.75 12.57 -8.37
CA THR A 287 5.48 12.47 -6.92
C THR A 287 5.80 11.07 -6.38
N SER A 288 5.55 10.05 -7.20
CA SER A 288 5.80 8.64 -6.85
C SER A 288 7.23 8.21 -7.14
N LEU A 289 7.92 8.90 -8.04
CA LEU A 289 9.25 8.52 -8.51
C LEU A 289 10.33 8.91 -7.48
N ALA A 290 11.03 7.91 -6.93
CA ALA A 290 12.24 8.13 -6.14
C ALA A 290 13.44 7.48 -6.82
N VAL A 291 14.31 8.33 -7.37
CA VAL A 291 15.47 7.93 -8.14
C VAL A 291 16.55 9.02 -8.05
N THR A 292 17.80 8.62 -7.92
CA THR A 292 18.96 9.51 -7.99
C THR A 292 19.74 9.28 -9.30
N ARG A 293 20.60 10.22 -9.65
CA ARG A 293 21.50 10.07 -10.82
C ARG A 293 22.53 8.98 -10.60
N GLU A 294 22.99 8.83 -9.38
CA GLU A 294 23.95 7.82 -8.94
C GLU A 294 23.37 6.42 -9.13
N GLU A 295 22.13 6.18 -8.70
CA GLU A 295 21.44 4.91 -8.87
C GLU A 295 21.22 4.55 -10.34
N LEU A 296 20.93 5.53 -11.21
CA LEU A 296 20.81 5.30 -12.65
C LEU A 296 22.15 5.01 -13.33
N ALA A 297 23.24 5.52 -12.79
CA ALA A 297 24.59 5.30 -13.30
C ALA A 297 25.18 3.95 -12.83
N ASP A 298 24.74 3.44 -11.66
CA ASP A 298 25.25 2.20 -11.09
C ASP A 298 24.62 0.95 -11.76
N PRO A 299 25.41 0.14 -12.47
CA PRO A 299 24.91 -1.09 -13.10
C PRO A 299 24.30 -2.11 -12.12
N GLN A 300 24.68 -2.05 -10.85
CA GLN A 300 24.23 -2.99 -9.81
C GLN A 300 22.74 -2.76 -9.44
N VAL A 301 22.28 -1.51 -9.45
CA VAL A 301 20.94 -1.12 -9.04
C VAL A 301 20.11 -0.52 -10.18
N ARG A 302 20.76 -0.05 -11.26
CA ARG A 302 20.07 0.50 -12.42
C ARG A 302 19.02 -0.48 -12.95
N PRO A 303 17.76 -0.05 -13.14
CA PRO A 303 16.70 -0.88 -13.66
C PRO A 303 17.01 -1.45 -15.06
N ASP A 304 16.57 -2.68 -15.34
CA ASP A 304 16.74 -3.29 -16.66
C ASP A 304 15.87 -2.61 -17.72
N ARG A 305 14.73 -2.04 -17.30
CA ARG A 305 13.77 -1.34 -18.17
C ARG A 305 13.25 -0.07 -17.51
N LEU A 306 12.78 0.87 -18.36
CA LEU A 306 12.15 2.09 -17.94
C LEU A 306 10.81 2.26 -18.67
N LEU A 307 9.75 2.39 -17.89
CA LEU A 307 8.37 2.58 -18.32
C LEU A 307 7.92 4.01 -18.06
N THR A 308 7.12 4.56 -18.94
CA THR A 308 6.37 5.81 -18.72
C THR A 308 4.86 5.57 -18.62
N SER A 309 4.41 4.36 -18.96
CA SER A 309 3.05 3.85 -18.78
C SER A 309 3.10 2.35 -18.47
N LEU A 310 2.15 1.87 -17.67
CA LEU A 310 2.01 0.45 -17.34
C LEU A 310 1.65 -0.42 -18.57
N THR A 311 1.01 0.14 -19.59
CA THR A 311 0.66 -0.58 -20.82
C THR A 311 1.87 -1.08 -21.59
N GLN A 312 3.02 -0.42 -21.44
CA GLN A 312 4.29 -0.80 -22.05
C GLN A 312 4.86 -2.13 -21.52
N LEU A 313 4.34 -2.63 -20.39
CA LEU A 313 4.75 -3.94 -19.84
C LEU A 313 4.53 -5.07 -20.84
N ARG A 314 3.51 -4.98 -21.69
CA ARG A 314 3.24 -5.99 -22.70
C ARG A 314 4.36 -6.12 -23.73
N GLU A 315 5.04 -5.02 -24.04
CA GLU A 315 6.19 -5.02 -24.97
C GLU A 315 7.40 -5.72 -24.34
N ILE A 316 7.61 -5.50 -23.02
CA ILE A 316 8.74 -6.09 -22.28
C ILE A 316 8.57 -7.61 -22.09
N VAL A 317 7.35 -8.07 -21.82
CA VAL A 317 7.06 -9.49 -21.51
C VAL A 317 6.56 -10.28 -22.73
N SER A 318 6.74 -9.74 -23.94
CA SER A 318 6.41 -10.46 -25.17
C SER A 318 7.22 -11.77 -25.27
N ARG A 319 6.53 -12.85 -25.66
CA ARG A 319 7.12 -14.19 -25.84
C ARG A 319 8.08 -14.24 -27.01
#